data_4232fabf3dcc116df4c69ff032172584
#
_entry.id   4232fabf3dcc116df4c69ff032172584
#
_cell.length_a   1.000
_cell.length_b   1.000
_cell.length_c   1.000
_cell.angle_alpha   90.00
_cell.angle_beta   90.00
_cell.angle_gamma   90.00
#
_symmetry.space_group_name_H-M   'P 1'
#
loop_
_entity.id
_entity.type
_entity.pdbx_description
1 polymer ?
#
loop_
_entity_poly.entity_id
_entity_poly.type
_entity_poly.pdbx_seq_one_letter_code
_entity_poly.pdbx_strand_id
1 'polypeptide(L)'
;MKKLQTTFLWILLLMSLLGCRGLPWLAENRHGHPLEGHIRVHSSDSGKLASLEQMIADLSTREVVILGETHLDDVTHRCELAVVAGIHAAGRDVVISMEMFGRDRQSVVNDYLSGVIDEDDFLEQSNPWNNYETGYRPILEWAKQQGVPVIAANVPASVWRKVAFGGGLTALDESTRATIAEKLLANTERYWQRYDRTVRGHGHVSPGATVEDRLEKVQSLWDNTMGESVVRALEQFPGSVVVHINGGFHSLERDGAARQVLLRRPSTDLATVHITPAIELPSVVVEAGDPRADWIVDTELIARGLNSGSLAVYLPRTLRYRIDAPARSDGPAPLLVWLPDEESAPAEELERLREALGESSCIVVVEPMYSAGSGGAWVAPDHRDEDLAMLSFGLERLRKVLLVQRNVAADQVVLAGSGSGGEAVASVVIGDSDWPLAMVALDGPPGWFGMEGLPDLPESGDEHPGPGLLAIVTEENAEAWRTEAQARAQVGAPLQIEVPVDNGGIEDALLDQLRRALQR
;
A
#
# COMPACT_ATOMS: atom_id res chain seq x y z
N MET A 1 20.10 -40.93 -36.59
CA MET A 1 18.84 -40.14 -36.62
C MET A 1 17.96 -40.29 -35.37
N LYS A 2 17.89 -41.45 -34.70
CA LYS A 2 17.06 -41.62 -33.48
C LYS A 2 17.57 -40.88 -32.20
N LYS A 3 18.89 -40.61 -32.07
CA LYS A 3 19.45 -39.89 -30.91
C LYS A 3 19.26 -38.37 -30.95
N LEU A 4 19.07 -37.76 -32.12
CA LEU A 4 18.80 -36.32 -32.24
C LEU A 4 17.34 -35.98 -31.91
N GLN A 5 16.39 -36.88 -32.18
CA GLN A 5 14.99 -36.65 -31.88
C GLN A 5 14.67 -36.71 -30.37
N THR A 6 15.37 -37.55 -29.62
CA THR A 6 15.20 -37.63 -28.16
C THR A 6 15.75 -36.40 -27.43
N THR A 7 16.87 -35.85 -27.90
CA THR A 7 17.46 -34.64 -27.30
C THR A 7 16.58 -33.40 -27.54
N PHE A 8 15.96 -33.30 -28.71
CA PHE A 8 15.05 -32.19 -29.04
C PHE A 8 13.73 -32.27 -28.25
N LEU A 9 13.24 -33.48 -27.96
CA LEU A 9 12.05 -33.68 -27.13
C LEU A 9 12.29 -33.31 -25.65
N TRP A 10 13.50 -33.57 -25.13
CA TRP A 10 13.87 -33.19 -23.76
C TRP A 10 14.09 -31.67 -23.61
N ILE A 11 14.60 -31.01 -24.66
CA ILE A 11 14.74 -29.55 -24.68
C ILE A 11 13.35 -28.87 -24.74
N LEU A 12 12.43 -29.42 -25.54
CA LEU A 12 11.04 -28.92 -25.59
C LEU A 12 10.26 -29.20 -24.27
N LEU A 13 10.52 -30.34 -23.61
CA LEU A 13 9.93 -30.64 -22.31
C LEU A 13 10.54 -29.78 -21.18
N LEU A 14 11.83 -29.46 -21.24
CA LEU A 14 12.47 -28.51 -20.32
C LEU A 14 11.98 -27.06 -20.57
N MET A 15 11.78 -26.66 -21.83
CA MET A 15 11.22 -25.34 -22.14
C MET A 15 9.74 -25.21 -21.73
N SER A 16 8.96 -26.29 -21.79
CA SER A 16 7.58 -26.29 -21.29
C SER A 16 7.49 -26.32 -19.74
N LEU A 17 8.55 -26.79 -19.07
CA LEU A 17 8.66 -26.72 -17.58
C LEU A 17 9.27 -25.41 -17.09
N LEU A 18 9.95 -24.64 -17.96
CA LEU A 18 10.45 -23.29 -17.67
C LEU A 18 9.48 -22.19 -18.13
N GLY A 19 8.47 -22.53 -18.93
CA GLY A 19 7.54 -21.60 -19.56
C GLY A 19 6.32 -21.18 -18.76
N CYS A 20 6.14 -21.67 -17.52
CA CYS A 20 5.04 -21.25 -16.65
C CYS A 20 5.49 -21.16 -15.18
N ARG A 21 6.60 -20.49 -14.94
CA ARG A 21 6.72 -19.80 -13.66
C ARG A 21 5.93 -18.49 -13.82
N GLY A 22 4.61 -18.59 -13.71
CA GLY A 22 3.78 -17.43 -13.44
C GLY A 22 4.45 -16.65 -12.33
N LEU A 23 4.48 -15.34 -12.44
CA LEU A 23 5.07 -14.44 -11.46
C LEU A 23 4.62 -14.92 -10.08
N PRO A 24 5.51 -15.36 -9.16
CA PRO A 24 5.09 -16.00 -7.91
C PRO A 24 4.09 -15.15 -7.13
N TRP A 25 4.25 -13.84 -7.14
CA TRP A 25 3.37 -12.89 -6.47
C TRP A 25 2.01 -12.69 -7.19
N LEU A 26 1.87 -13.00 -8.51
CA LEU A 26 0.57 -13.13 -9.18
C LEU A 26 -0.11 -14.46 -8.83
N ALA A 27 0.67 -15.51 -8.54
CA ALA A 27 0.13 -16.83 -8.17
C ALA A 27 -0.28 -16.92 -6.69
N GLU A 28 0.28 -16.08 -5.81
CA GLU A 28 -0.05 -16.02 -4.38
C GLU A 28 -1.40 -15.36 -4.10
N ASN A 29 -2.00 -14.68 -5.07
CA ASN A 29 -3.36 -14.14 -4.99
C ASN A 29 -4.48 -15.21 -5.13
N ARG A 30 -4.23 -16.48 -4.81
CA ARG A 30 -5.27 -17.53 -4.90
C ARG A 30 -6.45 -17.36 -3.95
N HIS A 31 -6.37 -16.42 -3.02
CA HIS A 31 -7.42 -16.08 -2.06
C HIS A 31 -7.68 -14.57 -1.92
N GLY A 32 -7.15 -13.73 -2.80
CA GLY A 32 -7.44 -12.31 -2.88
C GLY A 32 -7.93 -11.98 -4.28
N HIS A 33 -8.69 -10.92 -4.42
CA HIS A 33 -9.07 -10.41 -5.72
C HIS A 33 -7.81 -10.22 -6.57
N PRO A 34 -7.70 -10.79 -7.78
CA PRO A 34 -6.54 -10.60 -8.64
C PRO A 34 -6.38 -9.11 -8.93
N LEU A 35 -5.13 -8.63 -9.09
CA LEU A 35 -4.88 -7.20 -9.38
C LEU A 35 -5.68 -6.73 -10.61
N GLU A 36 -5.82 -7.59 -11.62
CA GLU A 36 -6.61 -7.31 -12.84
C GLU A 36 -8.09 -7.04 -12.54
N GLY A 37 -8.63 -7.54 -11.44
CA GLY A 37 -9.99 -7.23 -11.00
C GLY A 37 -10.14 -5.80 -10.46
N HIS A 38 -9.04 -5.19 -10.05
CA HIS A 38 -8.99 -3.87 -9.42
C HIS A 38 -8.34 -2.79 -10.29
N ILE A 39 -7.96 -3.11 -11.52
CA ILE A 39 -7.36 -2.17 -12.46
C ILE A 39 -7.99 -2.28 -13.84
N ARG A 40 -7.90 -1.20 -14.61
CA ARG A 40 -8.10 -1.19 -16.06
C ARG A 40 -6.89 -0.58 -16.73
N VAL A 41 -6.33 -1.28 -17.67
CA VAL A 41 -5.16 -0.85 -18.43
C VAL A 41 -5.59 -0.47 -19.82
N HIS A 42 -5.23 0.75 -20.25
CA HIS A 42 -5.51 1.23 -21.59
C HIS A 42 -4.22 1.67 -22.27
N SER A 43 -4.05 1.30 -23.54
CA SER A 43 -3.07 1.94 -24.41
C SER A 43 -3.57 3.30 -24.84
N SER A 44 -2.83 4.35 -24.56
CA SER A 44 -3.23 5.72 -24.93
C SER A 44 -3.26 5.93 -26.45
N ASP A 45 -2.38 5.29 -27.20
CA ASP A 45 -2.35 5.39 -28.65
C ASP A 45 -3.66 4.94 -29.29
N SER A 46 -4.22 3.83 -28.83
CA SER A 46 -5.43 3.24 -29.40
C SER A 46 -6.71 3.49 -28.59
N GLY A 47 -6.61 3.93 -27.34
CA GLY A 47 -7.70 4.00 -26.37
C GLY A 47 -8.25 2.64 -25.95
N LYS A 48 -7.64 1.53 -26.38
CA LYS A 48 -8.18 0.19 -26.16
C LYS A 48 -7.69 -0.40 -24.84
N LEU A 49 -8.57 -1.20 -24.23
CA LEU A 49 -8.22 -2.05 -23.12
C LEU A 49 -7.10 -3.02 -23.51
N ALA A 50 -6.18 -3.22 -22.59
CA ALA A 50 -5.09 -4.18 -22.65
C ALA A 50 -5.00 -4.96 -21.34
N SER A 51 -4.25 -6.06 -21.33
CA SER A 51 -3.91 -6.72 -20.09
C SER A 51 -2.67 -6.08 -19.44
N LEU A 52 -2.49 -6.32 -18.14
CA LEU A 52 -1.30 -5.90 -17.41
C LEU A 52 -0.02 -6.50 -18.04
N GLU A 53 -0.08 -7.76 -18.49
CA GLU A 53 1.03 -8.45 -19.14
C GLU A 53 1.38 -7.82 -20.49
N GLN A 54 0.39 -7.35 -21.25
CA GLN A 54 0.63 -6.65 -22.52
C GLN A 54 1.34 -5.33 -22.28
N MET A 55 0.94 -4.57 -21.28
CA MET A 55 1.62 -3.34 -20.86
C MET A 55 3.06 -3.65 -20.41
N ILE A 56 3.25 -4.63 -19.52
CA ILE A 56 4.58 -5.03 -19.03
C ILE A 56 5.47 -5.48 -20.18
N ALA A 57 4.95 -6.22 -21.14
CA ALA A 57 5.72 -6.66 -22.30
C ALA A 57 6.24 -5.48 -23.15
N ASP A 58 5.40 -4.45 -23.38
CA ASP A 58 5.84 -3.21 -24.03
C ASP A 58 6.88 -2.47 -23.18
N LEU A 59 6.60 -2.24 -21.90
CA LEU A 59 7.48 -1.53 -20.97
C LEU A 59 8.85 -2.21 -20.82
N SER A 60 8.91 -3.54 -20.94
CA SER A 60 10.16 -4.30 -20.90
C SER A 60 11.11 -4.00 -22.06
N THR A 61 10.63 -3.41 -23.14
CA THR A 61 11.46 -3.01 -24.29
C THR A 61 12.14 -1.66 -24.10
N ARG A 62 11.73 -0.86 -23.12
CA ARG A 62 12.16 0.52 -22.91
C ARG A 62 13.50 0.63 -22.17
N GLU A 63 14.15 1.80 -22.28
CA GLU A 63 15.29 2.16 -21.42
C GLU A 63 14.80 2.75 -20.08
N VAL A 64 13.71 3.54 -20.13
CA VAL A 64 13.11 4.18 -18.96
C VAL A 64 11.61 3.97 -18.96
N VAL A 65 11.08 3.59 -17.81
CA VAL A 65 9.65 3.55 -17.50
C VAL A 65 9.38 4.50 -16.35
N ILE A 66 8.47 5.45 -16.52
CA ILE A 66 8.05 6.35 -15.43
C ILE A 66 6.63 6.00 -15.03
N LEU A 67 6.47 5.62 -13.76
CA LEU A 67 5.18 5.31 -13.15
C LEU A 67 4.72 6.54 -12.36
N GLY A 68 3.70 7.20 -12.88
CA GLY A 68 3.08 8.36 -12.25
C GLY A 68 1.93 7.92 -11.34
N GLU A 69 2.14 7.99 -10.03
CA GLU A 69 1.27 7.40 -9.01
C GLU A 69 0.29 8.38 -8.38
N THR A 70 -0.68 7.82 -7.66
CA THR A 70 -1.44 8.48 -6.60
C THR A 70 -0.90 7.98 -5.26
N HIS A 71 -0.16 8.82 -4.54
CA HIS A 71 0.65 8.46 -3.36
C HIS A 71 -0.05 7.66 -2.26
N LEU A 72 -1.36 7.78 -2.13
CA LEU A 72 -2.14 7.13 -1.06
C LEU A 72 -3.06 6.03 -1.57
N ASP A 73 -2.94 5.65 -2.84
CA ASP A 73 -3.72 4.58 -3.44
C ASP A 73 -2.95 3.26 -3.43
N ASP A 74 -3.43 2.37 -2.65
CA ASP A 74 -2.86 1.06 -2.44
C ASP A 74 -2.82 0.17 -3.69
N VAL A 75 -3.85 0.26 -4.53
CA VAL A 75 -3.90 -0.51 -5.78
C VAL A 75 -2.82 0.00 -6.74
N THR A 76 -2.54 1.31 -6.71
CA THR A 76 -1.41 1.91 -7.42
C THR A 76 -0.08 1.25 -7.01
N HIS A 77 0.23 1.17 -5.72
CA HIS A 77 1.50 0.59 -5.26
C HIS A 77 1.64 -0.90 -5.58
N ARG A 78 0.53 -1.63 -5.57
CA ARG A 78 0.52 -3.02 -6.05
C ARG A 78 0.79 -3.11 -7.55
N CYS A 79 0.25 -2.17 -8.35
CA CYS A 79 0.51 -2.08 -9.78
C CYS A 79 1.99 -1.75 -10.07
N GLU A 80 2.59 -0.84 -9.31
CA GLU A 80 4.01 -0.48 -9.42
C GLU A 80 4.91 -1.69 -9.17
N LEU A 81 4.67 -2.41 -8.08
CA LEU A 81 5.41 -3.66 -7.80
C LEU A 81 5.21 -4.68 -8.92
N ALA A 82 3.98 -4.78 -9.46
CA ALA A 82 3.67 -5.66 -10.57
C ALA A 82 4.48 -5.34 -11.81
N VAL A 83 4.59 -4.08 -12.16
CA VAL A 83 5.35 -3.63 -13.33
C VAL A 83 6.84 -3.91 -13.14
N VAL A 84 7.41 -3.52 -11.99
CA VAL A 84 8.82 -3.75 -11.67
C VAL A 84 9.17 -5.24 -11.72
N ALA A 85 8.40 -6.06 -11.01
CA ALA A 85 8.62 -7.51 -10.97
C ALA A 85 8.38 -8.17 -12.34
N GLY A 86 7.42 -7.67 -13.10
CA GLY A 86 7.11 -8.19 -14.43
C GLY A 86 8.21 -7.91 -15.45
N ILE A 87 8.79 -6.71 -15.45
CA ILE A 87 9.94 -6.36 -16.30
C ILE A 87 11.14 -7.22 -15.93
N HIS A 88 11.41 -7.43 -14.65
CA HIS A 88 12.48 -8.30 -14.18
C HIS A 88 12.25 -9.77 -14.60
N ALA A 89 11.02 -10.27 -14.44
CA ALA A 89 10.66 -11.63 -14.85
C ALA A 89 10.71 -11.85 -16.37
N ALA A 90 10.59 -10.78 -17.17
CA ALA A 90 10.84 -10.81 -18.62
C ALA A 90 12.33 -10.93 -18.98
N GLY A 91 13.22 -11.05 -17.99
CA GLY A 91 14.66 -11.25 -18.15
C GLY A 91 15.44 -9.94 -18.35
N ARG A 92 14.86 -8.79 -17.97
CA ARG A 92 15.56 -7.52 -18.01
C ARG A 92 16.18 -7.20 -16.65
N ASP A 93 17.38 -6.68 -16.66
CA ASP A 93 17.94 -6.04 -15.48
C ASP A 93 17.14 -4.76 -15.19
N VAL A 94 16.75 -4.58 -13.94
CA VAL A 94 15.93 -3.45 -13.48
C VAL A 94 16.71 -2.61 -12.47
N VAL A 95 16.54 -1.30 -12.54
CA VAL A 95 16.93 -0.34 -11.50
C VAL A 95 15.68 0.43 -11.11
N ILE A 96 15.35 0.44 -9.84
CA ILE A 96 14.22 1.23 -9.33
C ILE A 96 14.73 2.61 -8.94
N SER A 97 14.03 3.67 -9.35
CA SER A 97 14.33 5.05 -8.97
C SER A 97 13.10 5.63 -8.28
N MET A 98 13.24 6.15 -7.06
CA MET A 98 12.10 6.53 -6.23
C MET A 98 12.14 7.99 -5.81
N GLU A 99 11.01 8.68 -6.00
CA GLU A 99 10.79 10.03 -5.50
C GLU A 99 10.84 10.10 -3.97
N MET A 100 10.40 9.05 -3.30
CA MET A 100 10.16 8.97 -1.85
C MET A 100 11.43 9.15 -1.02
N PHE A 101 12.60 9.01 -1.65
CA PHE A 101 13.89 9.16 -0.98
C PHE A 101 14.72 10.30 -1.56
N GLY A 102 15.18 11.19 -0.69
CA GLY A 102 16.14 12.22 -1.07
C GLY A 102 17.52 11.64 -1.33
N ARG A 103 18.29 12.26 -2.24
CA ARG A 103 19.66 11.83 -2.61
C ARG A 103 20.62 11.66 -1.42
N ASP A 104 20.38 12.39 -0.33
CA ASP A 104 21.15 12.28 0.92
C ASP A 104 20.92 10.95 1.65
N ARG A 105 19.92 10.18 1.27
CA ARG A 105 19.58 8.88 1.85
C ARG A 105 20.11 7.69 1.04
N GLN A 106 20.80 7.93 -0.07
CA GLN A 106 21.27 6.83 -0.93
C GLN A 106 22.13 5.80 -0.19
N SER A 107 23.02 6.23 0.70
CA SER A 107 23.85 5.29 1.48
C SER A 107 22.99 4.42 2.41
N VAL A 108 22.01 5.01 3.07
CA VAL A 108 21.08 4.30 3.97
C VAL A 108 20.25 3.27 3.19
N VAL A 109 19.76 3.64 2.01
CA VAL A 109 19.04 2.71 1.12
C VAL A 109 19.96 1.56 0.70
N ASN A 110 21.21 1.84 0.32
CA ASN A 110 22.17 0.80 -0.07
C ASN A 110 22.50 -0.15 1.09
N ASP A 111 22.72 0.39 2.29
CA ASP A 111 23.05 -0.39 3.49
C ASP A 111 21.88 -1.31 3.88
N TYR A 112 20.66 -0.83 3.75
CA TYR A 112 19.46 -1.64 3.98
C TYR A 112 19.30 -2.76 2.94
N LEU A 113 19.42 -2.44 1.66
CA LEU A 113 19.28 -3.43 0.58
C LEU A 113 20.36 -4.52 0.67
N SER A 114 21.57 -4.16 1.09
CA SER A 114 22.68 -5.11 1.26
C SER A 114 22.65 -5.87 2.60
N GLY A 115 21.71 -5.52 3.51
CA GLY A 115 21.58 -6.15 4.82
C GLY A 115 22.63 -5.70 5.85
N VAL A 116 23.33 -4.59 5.62
CA VAL A 116 24.29 -3.98 6.56
C VAL A 116 23.54 -3.40 7.76
N ILE A 117 22.38 -2.82 7.54
CA ILE A 117 21.45 -2.36 8.58
C ILE A 117 20.14 -3.13 8.49
N ASP A 118 19.44 -3.25 9.61
CA ASP A 118 18.08 -3.80 9.66
C ASP A 118 17.03 -2.75 9.30
N GLU A 119 15.76 -3.13 9.37
CA GLU A 119 14.66 -2.25 8.99
C GLU A 119 14.44 -1.12 10.00
N ASP A 120 14.64 -1.38 11.30
CA ASP A 120 14.46 -0.38 12.34
C ASP A 120 15.50 0.74 12.17
N ASP A 121 16.77 0.38 11.96
CA ASP A 121 17.83 1.33 11.63
C ASP A 121 17.55 2.09 10.32
N PHE A 122 17.00 1.40 9.32
CA PHE A 122 16.63 2.03 8.06
C PHE A 122 15.52 3.07 8.26
N LEU A 123 14.47 2.74 9.00
CA LEU A 123 13.35 3.65 9.27
C LEU A 123 13.81 4.89 10.03
N GLU A 124 14.65 4.72 11.06
CA GLU A 124 15.20 5.84 11.81
C GLU A 124 16.06 6.76 10.94
N GLN A 125 16.94 6.19 10.12
CA GLN A 125 17.90 6.95 9.34
C GLN A 125 17.33 7.53 8.05
N SER A 126 16.40 6.83 7.38
CA SER A 126 15.81 7.29 6.13
C SER A 126 14.64 8.25 6.34
N ASN A 127 13.94 8.13 7.47
CA ASN A 127 12.70 8.88 7.76
C ASN A 127 11.74 8.86 6.57
N PRO A 128 11.24 7.69 6.19
CA PRO A 128 10.42 7.53 5.00
C PRO A 128 9.06 8.21 5.15
N TRP A 129 8.30 8.28 4.08
CA TRP A 129 6.95 8.81 4.11
C TRP A 129 6.02 7.94 4.97
N ASN A 130 4.98 8.56 5.55
CA ASN A 130 4.07 7.89 6.50
C ASN A 130 3.37 6.64 5.95
N ASN A 131 3.20 6.55 4.63
CA ASN A 131 2.63 5.38 3.94
C ASN A 131 3.71 4.37 3.48
N TYR A 132 4.94 4.48 3.97
CA TYR A 132 6.03 3.58 3.61
C TYR A 132 5.66 2.11 3.80
N GLU A 133 5.16 1.76 4.97
CA GLU A 133 4.90 0.38 5.38
C GLU A 133 3.96 -0.35 4.41
N THR A 134 2.92 0.31 3.93
CA THR A 134 1.91 -0.29 3.05
C THR A 134 2.15 0.00 1.57
N GLY A 135 2.74 1.14 1.25
CA GLY A 135 2.98 1.57 -0.12
C GLY A 135 4.34 1.11 -0.66
N TYR A 136 5.41 1.58 -0.05
CA TYR A 136 6.75 1.47 -0.66
C TYR A 136 7.61 0.35 -0.09
N ARG A 137 7.35 -0.09 1.14
CA ARG A 137 8.04 -1.22 1.76
C ARG A 137 7.99 -2.48 0.90
N PRO A 138 6.85 -2.91 0.34
CA PRO A 138 6.79 -4.09 -0.52
C PRO A 138 7.74 -4.02 -1.73
N ILE A 139 7.91 -2.83 -2.30
CA ILE A 139 8.82 -2.61 -3.43
C ILE A 139 10.28 -2.72 -2.98
N LEU A 140 10.63 -2.11 -1.84
CA LEU A 140 11.99 -2.20 -1.29
C LEU A 140 12.34 -3.62 -0.87
N GLU A 141 11.44 -4.32 -0.20
CA GLU A 141 11.64 -5.71 0.21
C GLU A 141 11.83 -6.63 -1.00
N TRP A 142 11.01 -6.43 -2.03
CA TRP A 142 11.18 -7.16 -3.27
C TRP A 142 12.56 -6.86 -3.91
N ALA A 143 12.94 -5.58 -3.97
CA ALA A 143 14.24 -5.17 -4.50
C ALA A 143 15.39 -5.81 -3.71
N LYS A 144 15.31 -5.81 -2.38
CA LYS A 144 16.28 -6.44 -1.47
C LYS A 144 16.41 -7.95 -1.74
N GLN A 145 15.28 -8.65 -1.88
CA GLN A 145 15.25 -10.09 -2.15
C GLN A 145 15.80 -10.45 -3.53
N GLN A 146 15.58 -9.61 -4.54
CA GLN A 146 16.03 -9.85 -5.91
C GLN A 146 17.43 -9.27 -6.18
N GLY A 147 18.01 -8.50 -5.24
CA GLY A 147 19.28 -7.81 -5.45
C GLY A 147 19.17 -6.65 -6.45
N VAL A 148 17.99 -6.07 -6.61
CA VAL A 148 17.72 -4.96 -7.53
C VAL A 148 18.14 -3.64 -6.90
N PRO A 149 18.94 -2.79 -7.58
CA PRO A 149 19.34 -1.50 -7.06
C PRO A 149 18.16 -0.52 -6.94
N VAL A 150 18.15 0.28 -5.87
CA VAL A 150 17.20 1.37 -5.67
C VAL A 150 17.93 2.71 -5.58
N ILE A 151 17.50 3.68 -6.36
CA ILE A 151 18.04 5.04 -6.43
C ILE A 151 17.15 5.99 -5.65
N ALA A 152 17.72 6.67 -4.66
CA ALA A 152 17.10 7.79 -3.98
C ALA A 152 17.14 9.03 -4.91
N ALA A 153 15.99 9.33 -5.54
CA ALA A 153 16.00 10.21 -6.70
C ALA A 153 15.72 11.68 -6.42
N ASN A 154 15.11 11.98 -5.27
CA ASN A 154 14.56 13.30 -5.01
C ASN A 154 15.53 14.26 -4.31
N VAL A 155 15.08 15.49 -4.18
CA VAL A 155 15.74 16.53 -3.37
C VAL A 155 15.61 16.21 -1.89
N PRO A 156 16.70 16.31 -1.09
CA PRO A 156 16.60 16.15 0.35
C PRO A 156 15.58 17.11 1.00
N ALA A 157 14.84 16.61 1.98
CA ALA A 157 13.78 17.39 2.64
C ALA A 157 14.31 18.68 3.30
N SER A 158 15.54 18.66 3.84
CA SER A 158 16.19 19.84 4.41
C SER A 158 16.52 20.90 3.35
N VAL A 159 16.77 20.47 2.11
CA VAL A 159 17.17 21.34 1.01
C VAL A 159 15.97 22.07 0.41
N TRP A 160 14.92 21.33 0.03
CA TRP A 160 13.76 21.98 -0.55
C TRP A 160 13.07 22.95 0.41
N ARG A 161 13.11 22.66 1.74
CA ARG A 161 12.59 23.59 2.75
C ARG A 161 13.41 24.88 2.81
N LYS A 162 14.75 24.80 2.73
CA LYS A 162 15.60 25.99 2.63
C LYS A 162 15.28 26.82 1.39
N VAL A 163 15.06 26.16 0.24
CA VAL A 163 14.69 26.85 -1.00
C VAL A 163 13.32 27.50 -0.89
N ALA A 164 12.33 26.80 -0.34
CA ALA A 164 10.96 27.31 -0.21
C ALA A 164 10.84 28.49 0.77
N PHE A 165 11.54 28.42 1.91
CA PHE A 165 11.33 29.32 3.04
C PHE A 165 12.56 30.12 3.46
N GLY A 166 13.73 29.81 2.91
CA GLY A 166 15.02 30.33 3.41
C GLY A 166 15.83 31.20 2.45
N GLY A 167 15.25 31.66 1.34
CA GLY A 167 15.94 32.59 0.41
C GLY A 167 16.38 31.97 -0.92
N GLY A 168 15.78 30.87 -1.34
CA GLY A 168 16.00 30.26 -2.65
C GLY A 168 17.33 29.49 -2.76
N LEU A 169 17.77 29.23 -3.98
CA LEU A 169 19.00 28.46 -4.25
C LEU A 169 20.27 29.12 -3.74
N THR A 170 20.26 30.44 -3.63
CA THR A 170 21.43 31.20 -3.14
C THR A 170 21.73 30.97 -1.65
N ALA A 171 20.77 30.43 -0.90
CA ALA A 171 20.93 30.05 0.51
C ALA A 171 21.61 28.69 0.70
N LEU A 172 21.87 27.94 -0.39
CA LEU A 172 22.49 26.61 -0.33
C LEU A 172 24.03 26.75 -0.37
N ASP A 173 24.69 26.08 0.55
CA ASP A 173 26.13 25.87 0.50
C ASP A 173 26.49 24.84 -0.60
N GLU A 174 27.79 24.71 -0.89
CA GLU A 174 28.30 23.84 -1.95
C GLU A 174 27.94 22.37 -1.72
N SER A 175 28.04 21.88 -0.48
CA SER A 175 27.73 20.50 -0.11
C SER A 175 26.24 20.18 -0.33
N THR A 176 25.37 21.08 0.09
CA THR A 176 23.93 20.97 -0.10
C THR A 176 23.56 21.10 -1.58
N ARG A 177 24.24 22.02 -2.31
CA ARG A 177 24.02 22.20 -3.75
C ARG A 177 24.36 20.95 -4.56
N ALA A 178 25.31 20.13 -4.12
CA ALA A 178 25.67 18.87 -4.76
C ALA A 178 24.59 17.78 -4.66
N THR A 179 23.62 17.93 -3.76
CA THR A 179 22.53 16.94 -3.58
C THR A 179 21.32 17.16 -4.49
N ILE A 180 21.31 18.23 -5.26
CA ILE A 180 20.24 18.54 -6.25
C ILE A 180 20.79 18.46 -7.68
N ALA A 181 19.92 18.66 -8.66
CA ALA A 181 20.35 18.70 -10.07
C ALA A 181 21.45 19.73 -10.29
N GLU A 182 22.48 19.34 -11.03
CA GLU A 182 23.59 20.22 -11.38
C GLU A 182 23.10 21.41 -12.21
N LYS A 183 22.22 21.12 -13.20
CA LYS A 183 21.64 22.11 -14.07
C LYS A 183 20.12 22.06 -14.02
N LEU A 184 19.48 23.20 -13.81
CA LEU A 184 18.03 23.35 -13.89
C LEU A 184 17.62 23.68 -15.33
N LEU A 185 16.69 22.90 -15.86
CA LEU A 185 16.11 23.05 -17.18
C LEU A 185 14.60 23.31 -17.03
N ALA A 186 14.09 24.21 -17.85
CA ALA A 186 12.71 24.68 -17.70
C ALA A 186 11.66 23.62 -18.10
N ASN A 187 10.61 23.51 -17.31
CA ASN A 187 9.37 22.86 -17.70
C ASN A 187 8.57 23.75 -18.63
N THR A 188 7.55 23.21 -19.30
CA THR A 188 6.75 23.94 -20.27
C THR A 188 5.80 24.94 -19.61
N GLU A 189 5.31 25.91 -20.37
CA GLU A 189 4.24 26.80 -19.91
C GLU A 189 2.96 25.99 -19.58
N ARG A 190 2.63 24.98 -20.39
CA ARG A 190 1.50 24.07 -20.14
C ARG A 190 1.62 23.33 -18.81
N TYR A 191 2.81 22.89 -18.45
CA TYR A 191 3.10 22.31 -17.14
C TYR A 191 2.73 23.29 -16.01
N TRP A 192 3.18 24.54 -16.11
CA TRP A 192 2.92 25.54 -15.08
C TRP A 192 1.46 25.97 -15.02
N GLN A 193 0.76 26.02 -16.15
CA GLN A 193 -0.69 26.26 -16.17
C GLN A 193 -1.45 25.12 -15.47
N ARG A 194 -1.00 23.88 -15.62
CA ARG A 194 -1.55 22.72 -14.92
C ARG A 194 -1.26 22.80 -13.43
N TYR A 195 -0.02 23.13 -13.06
CA TYR A 195 0.39 23.35 -11.67
C TYR A 195 -0.48 24.42 -10.99
N ASP A 196 -0.63 25.57 -11.62
CA ASP A 196 -1.43 26.67 -11.09
C ASP A 196 -2.89 26.27 -10.86
N ARG A 197 -3.48 25.48 -11.76
CA ARG A 197 -4.85 24.96 -11.56
C ARG A 197 -4.94 24.02 -10.36
N THR A 198 -3.96 23.16 -10.18
CA THR A 198 -3.93 22.18 -9.09
C THR A 198 -3.73 22.86 -7.73
N VAL A 199 -2.87 23.87 -7.64
CA VAL A 199 -2.54 24.52 -6.35
C VAL A 199 -3.40 25.75 -6.02
N ARG A 200 -4.26 26.23 -6.93
CA ARG A 200 -5.12 27.41 -6.69
C ARG A 200 -5.95 27.32 -5.42
N GLY A 201 -6.37 26.14 -5.04
CA GLY A 201 -7.06 25.89 -3.78
C GLY A 201 -6.18 26.08 -2.53
N HIS A 202 -4.86 26.20 -2.69
CA HIS A 202 -3.86 26.26 -1.61
C HIS A 202 -3.17 27.63 -1.48
N GLY A 203 -3.61 28.63 -2.21
CA GLY A 203 -3.23 30.04 -2.01
C GLY A 203 -1.82 30.47 -2.48
N HIS A 204 -1.11 29.66 -3.25
CA HIS A 204 0.30 29.91 -3.61
C HIS A 204 0.56 30.18 -5.09
N VAL A 205 -0.37 30.79 -5.79
CA VAL A 205 -0.18 31.17 -7.20
C VAL A 205 0.37 32.60 -7.28
N SER A 206 1.47 32.77 -8.03
CA SER A 206 1.95 34.07 -8.46
C SER A 206 1.39 34.36 -9.85
N PRO A 207 0.30 35.13 -9.99
CA PRO A 207 -0.28 35.45 -11.29
C PRO A 207 0.75 36.18 -12.16
N GLY A 208 0.91 35.72 -13.40
CA GLY A 208 1.82 36.36 -14.36
C GLY A 208 3.29 35.97 -14.24
N ALA A 209 3.65 34.99 -13.39
CA ALA A 209 5.02 34.49 -13.35
C ALA A 209 5.38 33.78 -14.66
N THR A 210 6.55 34.09 -15.21
CA THR A 210 7.07 33.40 -16.41
C THR A 210 7.64 32.02 -16.08
N VAL A 211 7.98 31.24 -17.11
CA VAL A 211 8.66 29.95 -16.93
C VAL A 211 10.02 30.15 -16.28
N GLU A 212 10.72 31.21 -16.62
CA GLU A 212 12.02 31.58 -16.06
C GLU A 212 11.91 31.92 -14.57
N ASP A 213 10.86 32.64 -14.16
CA ASP A 213 10.61 32.98 -12.74
C ASP A 213 10.35 31.71 -11.89
N ARG A 214 9.97 30.61 -12.53
CA ARG A 214 9.62 29.34 -11.88
C ARG A 214 10.74 28.31 -11.93
N LEU A 215 11.83 28.58 -12.60
CA LEU A 215 12.94 27.65 -12.76
C LEU A 215 13.55 27.23 -11.41
N GLU A 216 13.62 28.15 -10.47
CA GLU A 216 14.16 27.91 -9.13
C GLU A 216 13.10 27.57 -8.09
N LYS A 217 11.85 27.35 -8.50
CA LYS A 217 10.80 26.88 -7.58
C LYS A 217 11.00 25.41 -7.20
N VAL A 218 10.54 25.06 -6.02
CA VAL A 218 10.68 23.71 -5.45
C VAL A 218 10.18 22.63 -6.41
N GLN A 219 9.06 22.87 -7.06
CA GLN A 219 8.49 21.92 -8.04
C GLN A 219 9.46 21.66 -9.20
N SER A 220 10.05 22.72 -9.77
CA SER A 220 11.06 22.58 -10.82
C SER A 220 12.33 21.87 -10.29
N LEU A 221 12.72 22.15 -9.05
CA LEU A 221 13.86 21.53 -8.42
C LEU A 221 13.68 20.02 -8.25
N TRP A 222 12.48 19.58 -7.84
CA TRP A 222 12.15 18.16 -7.75
C TRP A 222 12.23 17.48 -9.12
N ASP A 223 11.51 18.01 -10.14
CA ASP A 223 11.53 17.43 -11.50
C ASP A 223 12.94 17.30 -12.06
N ASN A 224 13.72 18.37 -11.93
CA ASN A 224 15.10 18.40 -12.43
C ASN A 224 15.98 17.37 -11.73
N THR A 225 15.84 17.24 -10.41
CA THR A 225 16.65 16.32 -9.62
C THR A 225 16.28 14.88 -9.89
N MET A 226 14.98 14.56 -9.97
CA MET A 226 14.50 13.23 -10.33
C MET A 226 14.93 12.85 -11.75
N GLY A 227 14.70 13.73 -12.73
CA GLY A 227 15.11 13.47 -14.12
C GLY A 227 16.61 13.24 -14.27
N GLU A 228 17.44 14.02 -13.55
CA GLU A 228 18.89 13.81 -13.53
C GLU A 228 19.29 12.51 -12.82
N SER A 229 18.57 12.12 -11.75
CA SER A 229 18.82 10.85 -11.06
C SER A 229 18.55 9.65 -11.98
N VAL A 230 17.48 9.71 -12.77
CA VAL A 230 17.18 8.69 -13.79
C VAL A 230 18.28 8.58 -14.84
N VAL A 231 18.78 9.72 -15.35
CA VAL A 231 19.87 9.72 -16.34
C VAL A 231 21.16 9.16 -15.74
N ARG A 232 21.52 9.54 -14.51
CA ARG A 232 22.68 8.98 -13.81
C ARG A 232 22.52 7.46 -13.58
N ALA A 233 21.31 6.99 -13.29
CA ALA A 233 21.04 5.56 -13.15
C ALA A 233 21.27 4.80 -14.49
N LEU A 234 20.83 5.34 -15.63
CA LEU A 234 21.12 4.77 -16.97
C LEU A 234 22.63 4.70 -17.26
N GLU A 235 23.40 5.69 -16.82
CA GLU A 235 24.84 5.71 -17.00
C GLU A 235 25.56 4.71 -16.07
N GLN A 236 25.08 4.57 -14.86
CA GLN A 236 25.63 3.66 -13.84
C GLN A 236 25.29 2.19 -14.13
N PHE A 237 24.13 1.92 -14.71
CA PHE A 237 23.62 0.58 -14.98
C PHE A 237 23.27 0.41 -16.47
N PRO A 238 24.26 0.39 -17.36
CA PRO A 238 24.01 0.35 -18.80
C PRO A 238 23.30 -0.96 -19.20
N GLY A 239 22.24 -0.83 -19.98
CA GLY A 239 21.44 -1.96 -20.47
C GLY A 239 20.27 -2.36 -19.57
N SER A 240 20.20 -1.83 -18.35
CA SER A 240 19.05 -2.02 -17.45
C SER A 240 17.88 -1.15 -17.88
N VAL A 241 16.67 -1.54 -17.45
CA VAL A 241 15.48 -0.69 -17.49
C VAL A 241 15.41 0.11 -16.18
N VAL A 242 15.45 1.43 -16.27
CA VAL A 242 15.23 2.29 -15.09
C VAL A 242 13.74 2.52 -14.94
N VAL A 243 13.14 1.98 -13.87
CA VAL A 243 11.75 2.22 -13.50
C VAL A 243 11.73 3.31 -12.44
N HIS A 244 11.24 4.51 -12.81
CA HIS A 244 11.12 5.64 -11.92
C HIS A 244 9.68 5.78 -11.40
N ILE A 245 9.52 5.81 -10.09
CA ILE A 245 8.24 5.96 -9.40
C ILE A 245 8.17 7.37 -8.83
N ASN A 246 7.15 8.12 -9.24
CA ASN A 246 6.92 9.50 -8.81
C ASN A 246 5.43 9.83 -8.76
N GLY A 247 5.04 10.87 -8.01
CA GLY A 247 3.68 11.39 -8.05
C GLY A 247 3.26 11.76 -9.46
N GLY A 248 2.05 11.37 -9.87
CA GLY A 248 1.56 11.46 -11.25
C GLY A 248 1.71 12.83 -11.89
N PHE A 249 1.69 13.89 -11.09
CA PHE A 249 1.89 15.25 -11.59
C PHE A 249 3.27 15.45 -12.26
N HIS A 250 4.32 14.78 -11.73
CA HIS A 250 5.71 14.90 -12.20
C HIS A 250 5.99 14.20 -13.54
N SER A 251 5.04 13.44 -14.07
CA SER A 251 5.19 12.73 -15.35
C SER A 251 4.02 12.91 -16.30
N LEU A 252 2.94 13.54 -15.83
CA LEU A 252 1.71 13.76 -16.61
C LEU A 252 2.01 14.53 -17.89
N GLU A 253 1.48 14.04 -19.02
CA GLU A 253 1.70 14.58 -20.37
C GLU A 253 3.18 14.59 -20.80
N ARG A 254 3.98 13.66 -20.27
CA ARG A 254 5.44 13.54 -20.50
C ARG A 254 6.22 14.81 -20.13
N ASP A 255 5.66 15.63 -19.26
CA ASP A 255 6.29 16.83 -18.71
C ASP A 255 6.99 16.54 -17.37
N GLY A 256 7.43 17.53 -16.62
CA GLY A 256 8.10 17.35 -15.34
C GLY A 256 9.32 16.46 -15.43
N ALA A 257 9.44 15.45 -14.56
CA ALA A 257 10.59 14.56 -14.49
C ALA A 257 10.83 13.80 -15.81
N ALA A 258 9.77 13.36 -16.50
CA ALA A 258 9.88 12.70 -17.80
C ALA A 258 10.56 13.62 -18.83
N ARG A 259 10.11 14.88 -18.91
CA ARG A 259 10.75 15.89 -19.75
C ARG A 259 12.20 16.13 -19.36
N GLN A 260 12.50 16.17 -18.08
CA GLN A 260 13.85 16.40 -17.57
C GLN A 260 14.84 15.29 -17.95
N VAL A 261 14.37 14.04 -18.05
CA VAL A 261 15.16 12.94 -18.63
C VAL A 261 15.47 13.23 -20.11
N LEU A 262 14.44 13.51 -20.91
CA LEU A 262 14.57 13.74 -22.36
C LEU A 262 15.39 14.98 -22.71
N LEU A 263 15.35 16.04 -21.91
CA LEU A 263 16.20 17.22 -22.08
C LEU A 263 17.68 16.94 -21.84
N ARG A 264 18.02 15.98 -20.96
CA ARG A 264 19.39 15.59 -20.65
C ARG A 264 19.91 14.49 -21.59
N ARG A 265 19.03 13.59 -22.00
CA ARG A 265 19.35 12.48 -22.90
C ARG A 265 18.22 12.28 -23.93
N PRO A 266 18.23 13.07 -25.03
CA PRO A 266 17.11 13.12 -25.99
C PRO A 266 16.81 11.82 -26.73
N SER A 267 17.78 10.91 -26.82
CA SER A 267 17.63 9.60 -27.48
C SER A 267 17.08 8.50 -26.59
N THR A 268 16.73 8.81 -25.33
CA THR A 268 16.21 7.80 -24.39
C THR A 268 14.85 7.27 -24.87
N ASP A 269 14.75 5.95 -24.99
CA ASP A 269 13.47 5.26 -25.21
C ASP A 269 12.71 5.19 -23.89
N LEU A 270 11.79 6.15 -23.71
CA LEU A 270 11.06 6.39 -22.46
C LEU A 270 9.57 6.18 -22.68
N ALA A 271 8.96 5.37 -21.82
CA ALA A 271 7.51 5.26 -21.69
C ALA A 271 7.02 5.79 -20.33
N THR A 272 5.82 6.36 -20.33
CA THR A 272 5.13 6.85 -19.15
C THR A 272 3.87 6.04 -18.89
N VAL A 273 3.57 5.78 -17.63
CA VAL A 273 2.33 5.15 -17.16
C VAL A 273 1.67 6.12 -16.19
N HIS A 274 0.43 6.50 -16.44
CA HIS A 274 -0.36 7.31 -15.51
C HIS A 274 -1.32 6.41 -14.74
N ILE A 275 -1.17 6.36 -13.42
CA ILE A 275 -1.95 5.49 -12.54
C ILE A 275 -2.84 6.38 -11.66
N THR A 276 -4.15 6.22 -11.77
CA THR A 276 -5.11 7.11 -11.09
C THR A 276 -6.36 6.34 -10.65
N PRO A 277 -6.89 6.63 -9.44
CA PRO A 277 -8.15 6.02 -9.00
C PRO A 277 -9.34 6.50 -9.82
N ALA A 278 -10.25 5.57 -10.12
CA ALA A 278 -11.52 5.82 -10.80
C ALA A 278 -12.70 5.46 -9.89
N ILE A 279 -13.72 6.31 -9.84
CA ILE A 279 -14.92 6.09 -9.02
C ILE A 279 -15.68 4.87 -9.51
N GLU A 280 -15.82 4.71 -10.83
CA GLU A 280 -16.50 3.58 -11.46
C GLU A 280 -15.56 2.92 -12.47
N LEU A 281 -14.70 2.06 -11.98
CA LEU A 281 -13.69 1.40 -12.79
C LEU A 281 -14.24 0.72 -14.07
N PRO A 282 -15.39 0.02 -14.05
CA PRO A 282 -15.96 -0.60 -15.24
C PRO A 282 -16.38 0.38 -16.34
N SER A 283 -16.66 1.63 -15.96
CA SER A 283 -17.17 2.67 -16.87
C SER A 283 -16.07 3.54 -17.47
N VAL A 284 -14.81 3.34 -17.09
CA VAL A 284 -13.69 4.16 -17.60
C VAL A 284 -13.51 3.94 -19.08
N VAL A 285 -13.43 5.04 -19.82
CA VAL A 285 -13.13 5.08 -21.25
C VAL A 285 -11.93 6.01 -21.45
N VAL A 286 -10.96 5.52 -22.20
CA VAL A 286 -9.81 6.32 -22.65
C VAL A 286 -9.93 6.54 -24.14
N GLU A 287 -9.77 7.77 -24.59
CA GLU A 287 -9.80 8.09 -26.02
C GLU A 287 -8.45 7.78 -26.67
N ALA A 288 -8.48 7.44 -27.97
CA ALA A 288 -7.26 7.25 -28.74
C ALA A 288 -6.47 8.57 -28.81
N GLY A 289 -5.17 8.48 -28.53
CA GLY A 289 -4.29 9.66 -28.47
C GLY A 289 -4.38 10.44 -27.17
N ASP A 290 -4.84 9.83 -26.08
CA ASP A 290 -4.87 10.47 -24.76
C ASP A 290 -3.47 10.98 -24.38
N PRO A 291 -3.32 12.30 -24.11
CA PRO A 291 -1.99 12.90 -23.91
C PRO A 291 -1.37 12.61 -22.53
N ARG A 292 -2.14 12.05 -21.59
CA ARG A 292 -1.70 11.90 -20.19
C ARG A 292 -0.43 11.06 -20.05
N ALA A 293 -0.35 9.94 -20.76
CA ALA A 293 0.79 9.03 -20.73
C ALA A 293 0.75 8.08 -21.93
N ASP A 294 1.70 7.17 -22.10
CA ASP A 294 1.68 6.09 -23.09
C ASP A 294 0.70 4.99 -22.68
N TRP A 295 0.61 4.74 -21.38
CA TRP A 295 -0.31 3.81 -20.77
C TRP A 295 -1.11 4.50 -19.66
N ILE A 296 -2.40 4.26 -19.62
CA ILE A 296 -3.29 4.70 -18.54
C ILE A 296 -3.72 3.48 -17.75
N VAL A 297 -3.53 3.54 -16.45
CA VAL A 297 -4.01 2.53 -15.51
C VAL A 297 -4.98 3.21 -14.55
N ASP A 298 -6.24 2.86 -14.68
CA ASP A 298 -7.25 3.27 -13.71
C ASP A 298 -7.34 2.19 -12.64
N THR A 299 -7.30 2.61 -11.38
CA THR A 299 -7.40 1.74 -10.21
C THR A 299 -8.77 1.83 -9.58
N GLU A 300 -9.23 0.78 -8.93
CA GLU A 300 -10.49 0.79 -8.22
C GLU A 300 -10.41 1.72 -7.01
N LEU A 301 -11.21 2.79 -7.04
CA LEU A 301 -11.40 3.68 -5.92
C LEU A 301 -12.44 3.08 -4.98
N ILE A 302 -12.01 2.64 -3.80
CA ILE A 302 -12.93 2.26 -2.73
C ILE A 302 -13.39 3.56 -2.06
N ALA A 303 -14.58 4.03 -2.46
CA ALA A 303 -15.14 5.28 -1.96
C ALA A 303 -15.42 5.19 -0.46
N ARG A 304 -14.94 6.15 0.29
CA ARG A 304 -15.52 6.50 1.57
C ARG A 304 -16.65 7.46 1.27
N GLY A 305 -17.87 7.14 1.60
CA GLY A 305 -19.06 7.96 1.38
C GLY A 305 -19.01 9.37 1.97
N LEU A 306 -17.99 10.15 1.66
CA LEU A 306 -17.77 11.47 2.22
C LEU A 306 -18.11 12.53 1.19
N ASN A 307 -19.13 13.28 1.51
CA ASN A 307 -19.54 14.58 0.98
C ASN A 307 -18.98 14.98 -0.40
N SER A 308 -19.87 14.87 -1.32
CA SER A 308 -20.01 15.64 -2.55
C SER A 308 -18.93 16.68 -2.83
N GLY A 309 -18.15 16.49 -3.85
CA GLY A 309 -17.52 17.55 -4.61
C GLY A 309 -16.01 17.64 -4.56
N SER A 310 -15.31 16.80 -3.83
CA SER A 310 -13.85 16.78 -3.82
C SER A 310 -13.32 15.36 -4.00
N LEU A 311 -12.70 15.08 -5.14
CA LEU A 311 -11.99 13.82 -5.41
C LEU A 311 -10.95 13.45 -4.33
N ALA A 312 -10.41 14.43 -3.63
CA ALA A 312 -9.46 14.25 -2.54
C ALA A 312 -10.06 13.50 -1.32
N VAL A 313 -11.37 13.39 -1.26
CA VAL A 313 -12.11 12.75 -0.15
C VAL A 313 -12.24 11.25 -0.35
N TYR A 314 -12.08 10.75 -1.56
CA TYR A 314 -12.31 9.35 -1.93
C TYR A 314 -11.04 8.49 -1.99
N LEU A 315 -9.92 8.96 -1.46
CA LEU A 315 -8.69 8.15 -1.42
C LEU A 315 -8.83 7.05 -0.37
N PRO A 316 -8.61 5.77 -0.71
CA PRO A 316 -8.56 4.70 0.26
C PRO A 316 -7.50 5.04 1.31
N ARG A 317 -7.89 5.13 2.58
CA ARG A 317 -6.91 5.27 3.65
C ARG A 317 -6.33 3.90 3.93
N THR A 318 -5.02 3.75 3.78
CA THR A 318 -4.32 2.59 4.30
C THR A 318 -4.48 2.54 5.82
N LEU A 319 -4.73 1.35 6.34
CA LEU A 319 -4.71 1.17 7.78
C LEU A 319 -3.30 1.46 8.29
N ARG A 320 -3.21 2.34 9.27
CA ARG A 320 -1.98 2.53 10.03
C ARG A 320 -1.93 1.49 11.13
N TYR A 321 -0.77 0.98 11.41
CA TYR A 321 -0.60 -0.02 12.44
C TYR A 321 0.81 0.06 13.05
N ARG A 322 0.93 -0.53 14.23
CA ARG A 322 2.20 -0.80 14.90
C ARG A 322 2.40 -2.30 14.96
N ILE A 323 3.64 -2.72 14.83
CA ILE A 323 3.97 -4.13 14.78
C ILE A 323 5.13 -4.43 15.74
N ASP A 324 5.00 -5.52 16.45
CA ASP A 324 6.08 -6.13 17.20
C ASP A 324 6.16 -7.61 16.81
N ALA A 325 7.26 -7.99 16.19
CA ALA A 325 7.51 -9.34 15.69
C ALA A 325 8.64 -9.99 16.48
N PRO A 326 8.62 -11.32 16.69
CA PRO A 326 9.70 -12.01 17.37
C PRO A 326 11.04 -11.77 16.69
N ALA A 327 12.05 -11.38 17.44
CA ALA A 327 13.40 -11.14 16.92
C ALA A 327 14.03 -12.41 16.32
N ARG A 328 13.64 -13.61 16.79
CA ARG A 328 14.00 -14.93 16.26
C ARG A 328 12.90 -15.92 16.54
N SER A 329 12.42 -16.62 15.52
CA SER A 329 11.56 -17.78 15.68
C SER A 329 12.18 -18.96 14.91
N ASP A 330 12.15 -20.16 15.50
CA ASP A 330 12.59 -21.40 14.84
C ASP A 330 11.59 -21.86 13.75
N GLY A 331 10.50 -21.11 13.53
CA GLY A 331 9.44 -21.37 12.57
C GLY A 331 8.51 -20.18 12.42
N PRO A 332 7.44 -20.32 11.61
CA PRO A 332 6.42 -19.28 11.49
C PRO A 332 5.77 -18.98 12.84
N ALA A 333 5.61 -17.69 13.17
CA ALA A 333 5.01 -17.23 14.42
C ALA A 333 3.49 -17.06 14.27
N PRO A 334 2.69 -17.29 15.33
CA PRO A 334 1.29 -16.89 15.36
C PRO A 334 1.14 -15.38 15.15
N LEU A 335 0.06 -14.96 14.48
CA LEU A 335 -0.24 -13.56 14.22
C LEU A 335 -1.47 -13.11 14.99
N LEU A 336 -1.34 -12.07 15.78
CA LEU A 336 -2.46 -11.32 16.35
C LEU A 336 -2.61 -9.99 15.62
N VAL A 337 -3.79 -9.71 15.08
CA VAL A 337 -4.19 -8.38 14.60
C VAL A 337 -5.21 -7.84 15.60
N TRP A 338 -4.85 -6.75 16.27
CA TRP A 338 -5.60 -6.17 17.38
C TRP A 338 -6.17 -4.81 17.01
N LEU A 339 -7.46 -4.62 17.25
CA LEU A 339 -8.15 -3.34 17.18
C LEU A 339 -8.45 -2.86 18.60
N PRO A 340 -7.76 -1.83 19.10
CA PRO A 340 -7.98 -1.29 20.41
C PRO A 340 -9.28 -0.49 20.52
N ASP A 341 -9.68 -0.17 21.74
CA ASP A 341 -10.66 0.88 21.97
C ASP A 341 -10.20 2.23 21.39
N GLU A 342 -11.13 3.04 20.93
CA GLU A 342 -10.82 4.33 20.27
C GLU A 342 -10.13 5.35 21.19
N GLU A 343 -10.26 5.19 22.49
CA GLU A 343 -9.59 6.02 23.50
C GLU A 343 -8.18 5.52 23.83
N SER A 344 -7.82 4.32 23.42
CA SER A 344 -6.52 3.71 23.71
C SER A 344 -5.41 4.26 22.82
N ALA A 345 -4.21 4.40 23.37
CA ALA A 345 -3.01 4.73 22.62
C ALA A 345 -2.42 3.45 21.98
N PRO A 346 -2.30 3.34 20.64
CA PRO A 346 -1.85 2.11 19.99
C PRO A 346 -0.46 1.63 20.41
N ALA A 347 0.45 2.54 20.81
CA ALA A 347 1.76 2.20 21.31
C ALA A 347 1.70 1.51 22.69
N GLU A 348 0.90 2.05 23.61
CA GLU A 348 0.70 1.50 24.95
C GLU A 348 -0.02 0.14 24.88
N GLU A 349 -0.97 0.01 23.94
CA GLU A 349 -1.64 -1.26 23.68
C GLU A 349 -0.67 -2.34 23.19
N LEU A 350 0.25 -1.99 22.31
CA LEU A 350 1.26 -2.93 21.82
C LEU A 350 2.16 -3.43 22.97
N GLU A 351 2.62 -2.53 23.83
CA GLU A 351 3.42 -2.88 25.01
C GLU A 351 2.62 -3.78 25.98
N ARG A 352 1.36 -3.42 26.26
CA ARG A 352 0.47 -4.21 27.13
C ARG A 352 0.24 -5.62 26.59
N LEU A 353 -0.02 -5.75 25.30
CA LEU A 353 -0.23 -7.04 24.66
C LEU A 353 1.06 -7.87 24.64
N ARG A 354 2.20 -7.26 24.40
CA ARG A 354 3.50 -7.93 24.46
C ARG A 354 3.80 -8.46 25.84
N GLU A 355 3.58 -7.66 26.89
CA GLU A 355 3.74 -8.11 28.28
C GLU A 355 2.79 -9.27 28.62
N ALA A 356 1.53 -9.17 28.16
CA ALA A 356 0.52 -10.19 28.44
C ALA A 356 0.74 -11.49 27.66
N LEU A 357 1.14 -11.45 26.39
CA LEU A 357 1.19 -12.60 25.48
C LEU A 357 2.59 -13.21 25.32
N GLY A 358 3.64 -12.53 25.79
CA GLY A 358 5.04 -12.98 25.65
C GLY A 358 5.59 -12.76 24.23
N GLU A 359 6.81 -13.26 23.97
CA GLU A 359 7.59 -12.93 22.77
C GLU A 359 7.40 -13.90 21.58
N SER A 360 6.51 -14.88 21.67
CA SER A 360 6.40 -15.94 20.66
C SER A 360 5.53 -15.58 19.44
N SER A 361 4.70 -14.55 19.55
CA SER A 361 3.75 -14.15 18.52
C SER A 361 4.09 -12.81 17.88
N CYS A 362 3.75 -12.66 16.60
CA CYS A 362 3.73 -11.39 15.92
C CYS A 362 2.45 -10.63 16.33
N ILE A 363 2.59 -9.45 16.91
CA ILE A 363 1.48 -8.62 17.37
C ILE A 363 1.40 -7.37 16.49
N VAL A 364 0.22 -7.10 15.97
CA VAL A 364 -0.08 -5.92 15.18
C VAL A 364 -1.24 -5.18 15.84
N VAL A 365 -1.03 -3.93 16.20
CA VAL A 365 -2.08 -3.04 16.72
C VAL A 365 -2.46 -2.06 15.62
N VAL A 366 -3.68 -2.14 15.15
CA VAL A 366 -4.21 -1.26 14.10
C VAL A 366 -4.66 0.06 14.74
N GLU A 367 -4.30 1.18 14.12
CA GLU A 367 -4.76 2.50 14.55
C GLU A 367 -6.18 2.76 14.03
N PRO A 368 -7.07 3.40 14.81
CA PRO A 368 -8.39 3.79 14.33
C PRO A 368 -8.32 4.58 13.02
N MET A 369 -9.30 4.38 12.14
CA MET A 369 -9.31 5.00 10.82
C MET A 369 -9.42 6.52 10.86
N TYR A 370 -10.08 7.05 11.86
CA TYR A 370 -10.19 8.47 12.14
C TYR A 370 -9.41 8.78 13.41
N SER A 371 -8.42 9.65 13.31
CA SER A 371 -7.68 10.15 14.49
C SER A 371 -7.97 11.63 14.64
N ALA A 372 -8.43 12.02 15.83
CA ALA A 372 -8.65 13.42 16.19
C ALA A 372 -8.06 13.68 17.58
N GLY A 373 -6.92 14.32 17.66
CA GLY A 373 -6.27 14.64 18.92
C GLY A 373 -5.81 13.40 19.69
N SER A 374 -6.33 13.20 20.90
CA SER A 374 -6.01 12.06 21.78
C SER A 374 -6.97 10.87 21.62
N GLY A 375 -7.94 10.94 20.71
CA GLY A 375 -8.90 9.87 20.45
C GLY A 375 -8.98 9.54 18.96
N GLY A 376 -9.67 8.46 18.64
CA GLY A 376 -9.91 7.99 17.28
C GLY A 376 -11.34 7.53 17.10
N ALA A 377 -11.72 7.16 15.90
CA ALA A 377 -12.95 6.43 15.63
C ALA A 377 -12.71 5.39 14.54
N TRP A 378 -13.37 4.25 14.66
CA TRP A 378 -13.28 3.18 13.65
C TRP A 378 -14.17 3.48 12.45
N VAL A 379 -15.29 4.12 12.68
CA VAL A 379 -16.27 4.48 11.66
C VAL A 379 -16.81 5.88 11.89
N ALA A 380 -17.19 6.57 10.83
CA ALA A 380 -17.93 7.83 10.94
C ALA A 380 -19.43 7.52 11.05
N PRO A 381 -20.17 8.21 11.93
CA PRO A 381 -21.59 7.91 12.16
C PRO A 381 -22.45 7.92 10.89
N ASP A 382 -22.17 8.85 9.97
CA ASP A 382 -22.96 9.01 8.73
C ASP A 382 -22.49 8.13 7.56
N HIS A 383 -21.41 7.33 7.73
CA HIS A 383 -20.77 6.57 6.64
C HIS A 383 -20.33 5.17 7.09
N ARG A 384 -21.06 4.61 8.00
CA ARG A 384 -20.71 3.38 8.68
C ARG A 384 -20.48 2.19 7.76
N ASP A 385 -21.39 1.93 6.86
CA ASP A 385 -21.33 0.73 6.02
C ASP A 385 -20.15 0.79 5.04
N GLU A 386 -19.90 1.96 4.48
CA GLU A 386 -18.74 2.22 3.65
C GLU A 386 -17.43 2.11 4.44
N ASP A 387 -17.39 2.65 5.65
CA ASP A 387 -16.21 2.58 6.52
C ASP A 387 -15.95 1.14 7.00
N LEU A 388 -16.98 0.36 7.33
CA LEU A 388 -16.82 -1.05 7.66
C LEU A 388 -16.32 -1.88 6.46
N ALA A 389 -16.84 -1.62 5.27
CA ALA A 389 -16.34 -2.25 4.05
C ALA A 389 -14.87 -1.90 3.81
N MET A 390 -14.48 -0.65 4.03
CA MET A 390 -13.09 -0.19 3.94
C MET A 390 -12.20 -0.83 4.98
N LEU A 391 -12.68 -0.92 6.22
CA LEU A 391 -11.95 -1.57 7.32
C LEU A 391 -11.75 -3.05 7.03
N SER A 392 -12.80 -3.76 6.61
CA SER A 392 -12.74 -5.17 6.21
C SER A 392 -11.68 -5.39 5.12
N PHE A 393 -11.76 -4.63 4.04
CA PHE A 393 -10.79 -4.69 2.95
C PHE A 393 -9.36 -4.38 3.43
N GLY A 394 -9.19 -3.34 4.24
CA GLY A 394 -7.89 -2.95 4.79
C GLY A 394 -7.27 -4.04 5.68
N LEU A 395 -8.08 -4.66 6.55
CA LEU A 395 -7.64 -5.74 7.43
C LEU A 395 -7.26 -7.01 6.65
N GLU A 396 -8.07 -7.40 5.67
CA GLU A 396 -7.74 -8.53 4.80
C GLU A 396 -6.43 -8.31 4.05
N ARG A 397 -6.24 -7.11 3.55
CA ARG A 397 -5.03 -6.73 2.87
C ARG A 397 -3.82 -6.73 3.81
N LEU A 398 -3.95 -6.13 4.99
CA LEU A 398 -2.92 -6.14 6.01
C LEU A 398 -2.52 -7.58 6.36
N ARG A 399 -3.49 -8.47 6.59
CA ARG A 399 -3.24 -9.90 6.82
C ARG A 399 -2.41 -10.53 5.70
N LYS A 400 -2.79 -10.31 4.44
CA LYS A 400 -2.07 -10.87 3.27
C LYS A 400 -0.64 -10.35 3.16
N VAL A 401 -0.45 -9.06 3.39
CA VAL A 401 0.88 -8.42 3.41
C VAL A 401 1.76 -9.05 4.50
N LEU A 402 1.24 -9.22 5.71
CA LEU A 402 1.99 -9.79 6.82
C LEU A 402 2.34 -11.27 6.60
N LEU A 403 1.44 -12.04 6.01
CA LEU A 403 1.70 -13.44 5.66
C LEU A 403 2.85 -13.60 4.65
N VAL A 404 3.04 -12.64 3.76
CA VAL A 404 4.11 -12.66 2.76
C VAL A 404 5.42 -12.08 3.32
N GLN A 405 5.33 -10.99 4.07
CA GLN A 405 6.50 -10.21 4.49
C GLN A 405 7.07 -10.62 5.84
N ARG A 406 6.28 -11.31 6.66
CA ARG A 406 6.70 -11.77 7.99
C ARG A 406 6.63 -13.30 8.02
N ASN A 407 7.48 -13.91 8.84
CA ASN A 407 7.47 -15.34 9.03
C ASN A 407 6.33 -15.73 10.00
N VAL A 408 5.09 -15.63 9.54
CA VAL A 408 3.89 -15.93 10.33
C VAL A 408 3.16 -17.16 9.81
N ALA A 409 2.51 -17.90 10.71
CA ALA A 409 1.74 -19.10 10.40
C ALA A 409 0.36 -18.72 9.85
N ALA A 410 0.05 -19.14 8.63
CA ALA A 410 -1.21 -18.78 7.96
C ALA A 410 -2.46 -19.39 8.64
N ASP A 411 -2.28 -20.47 9.36
CA ASP A 411 -3.32 -21.19 10.12
C ASP A 411 -3.45 -20.72 11.58
N GLN A 412 -2.56 -19.82 12.03
CA GLN A 412 -2.54 -19.29 13.39
C GLN A 412 -2.68 -17.75 13.37
N VAL A 413 -3.70 -17.27 12.69
CA VAL A 413 -4.02 -15.84 12.59
C VAL A 413 -5.29 -15.56 13.39
N VAL A 414 -5.20 -14.61 14.31
CA VAL A 414 -6.30 -14.17 15.14
C VAL A 414 -6.57 -12.68 14.88
N LEU A 415 -7.80 -12.33 14.57
CA LEU A 415 -8.31 -10.97 14.58
C LEU A 415 -9.01 -10.74 15.93
N ALA A 416 -8.61 -9.72 16.66
CA ALA A 416 -9.23 -9.46 17.96
C ALA A 416 -9.35 -7.96 18.28
N GLY A 417 -10.17 -7.63 19.26
CA GLY A 417 -10.32 -6.25 19.70
C GLY A 417 -11.14 -6.12 20.98
N SER A 418 -11.05 -4.96 21.60
CA SER A 418 -11.82 -4.59 22.79
C SER A 418 -12.53 -3.25 22.62
N GLY A 419 -13.60 -3.02 23.38
CA GLY A 419 -14.40 -1.79 23.31
C GLY A 419 -14.89 -1.53 21.87
N SER A 420 -14.76 -0.30 21.40
CA SER A 420 -15.13 0.10 20.03
C SER A 420 -14.35 -0.66 18.94
N GLY A 421 -13.09 -1.03 19.19
CA GLY A 421 -12.31 -1.89 18.31
C GLY A 421 -12.85 -3.32 18.25
N GLY A 422 -13.30 -3.86 19.40
CA GLY A 422 -13.96 -5.17 19.46
C GLY A 422 -15.24 -5.21 18.64
N GLU A 423 -15.99 -4.16 18.69
CA GLU A 423 -17.22 -3.98 17.91
C GLU A 423 -16.93 -3.88 16.41
N ALA A 424 -15.92 -3.11 16.04
CA ALA A 424 -15.48 -3.02 14.65
C ALA A 424 -15.06 -4.42 14.12
N VAL A 425 -14.33 -5.22 14.91
CA VAL A 425 -13.99 -6.62 14.59
C VAL A 425 -15.25 -7.45 14.41
N ALA A 426 -16.19 -7.39 15.35
CA ALA A 426 -17.42 -8.17 15.25
C ALA A 426 -18.21 -7.81 13.98
N SER A 427 -18.32 -6.53 13.65
CA SER A 427 -19.02 -6.05 12.45
C SER A 427 -18.36 -6.54 11.15
N VAL A 428 -17.03 -6.49 11.08
CA VAL A 428 -16.26 -6.97 9.91
C VAL A 428 -16.43 -8.48 9.74
N VAL A 429 -16.29 -9.25 10.82
CA VAL A 429 -16.33 -10.73 10.77
C VAL A 429 -17.72 -11.24 10.42
N ILE A 430 -18.74 -10.56 10.91
CA ILE A 430 -20.13 -10.93 10.67
C ILE A 430 -20.57 -10.58 9.23
N GLY A 431 -19.98 -9.56 8.63
CA GLY A 431 -20.33 -9.06 7.30
C GLY A 431 -19.79 -9.84 6.11
N ASP A 432 -19.06 -10.93 6.32
CA ASP A 432 -18.34 -11.77 5.34
C ASP A 432 -16.81 -11.59 5.41
N SER A 433 -16.13 -12.53 6.06
CA SER A 433 -14.67 -12.50 6.12
C SER A 433 -14.05 -13.90 6.23
N ASP A 434 -12.88 -14.05 5.63
CA ASP A 434 -12.08 -15.29 5.63
C ASP A 434 -11.12 -15.40 6.84
N TRP A 435 -11.39 -14.72 7.95
CA TRP A 435 -10.53 -14.80 9.12
C TRP A 435 -10.62 -16.18 9.79
N PRO A 436 -9.51 -16.86 10.05
CA PRO A 436 -9.53 -18.20 10.65
C PRO A 436 -10.15 -18.21 12.04
N LEU A 437 -9.92 -17.16 12.82
CA LEU A 437 -10.45 -17.00 14.16
C LEU A 437 -10.59 -15.51 14.49
N ALA A 438 -11.71 -15.15 15.11
CA ALA A 438 -11.91 -13.82 15.68
C ALA A 438 -12.36 -13.89 17.14
N MET A 439 -11.87 -12.94 17.95
CA MET A 439 -12.17 -12.85 19.39
C MET A 439 -12.39 -11.40 19.79
N VAL A 440 -13.43 -11.12 20.53
CA VAL A 440 -13.76 -9.76 20.97
C VAL A 440 -14.17 -9.69 22.42
N ALA A 441 -13.88 -8.57 23.09
CA ALA A 441 -14.44 -8.21 24.38
C ALA A 441 -15.41 -7.05 24.18
N LEU A 442 -16.67 -7.24 24.57
CA LEU A 442 -17.77 -6.33 24.31
C LEU A 442 -18.54 -6.05 25.61
N ASP A 443 -18.62 -4.81 26.01
CA ASP A 443 -19.32 -4.35 27.22
C ASP A 443 -20.70 -3.75 26.93
N GLY A 444 -21.13 -3.71 25.65
CA GLY A 444 -22.45 -3.31 25.19
C GLY A 444 -23.33 -4.46 24.68
N PRO A 445 -24.65 -4.23 24.52
CA PRO A 445 -25.55 -5.21 23.89
C PRO A 445 -25.32 -5.28 22.37
N PRO A 446 -25.78 -6.36 21.69
CA PRO A 446 -25.78 -6.40 20.22
C PRO A 446 -26.53 -5.19 19.66
N GLY A 447 -25.92 -4.49 18.71
CA GLY A 447 -26.51 -3.28 18.12
C GLY A 447 -26.13 -1.97 18.83
N TRP A 448 -25.23 -1.99 19.81
CA TRP A 448 -24.79 -0.82 20.57
C TRP A 448 -24.16 0.30 19.72
N PHE A 449 -23.53 0.01 18.62
CA PHE A 449 -22.90 0.98 17.71
C PHE A 449 -23.82 2.05 17.07
N GLY A 450 -24.97 2.34 17.62
CA GLY A 450 -25.99 3.11 16.93
C GLY A 450 -26.52 2.37 15.70
N MET A 451 -26.30 1.06 15.69
CA MET A 451 -26.80 0.14 14.66
C MET A 451 -28.25 -0.20 14.99
N GLU A 452 -29.14 0.09 14.10
CA GLU A 452 -30.41 -0.64 14.02
C GLU A 452 -30.10 -2.08 13.50
N GLY A 453 -29.47 -2.90 14.36
CA GLY A 453 -29.13 -4.29 14.05
C GLY A 453 -27.69 -4.51 13.54
N LEU A 454 -27.16 -5.71 13.77
CA LEU A 454 -26.00 -6.24 13.04
C LEU A 454 -26.36 -6.38 11.56
N PRO A 455 -25.39 -6.40 10.63
CA PRO A 455 -25.66 -6.58 9.20
C PRO A 455 -26.68 -7.71 8.96
N ASP A 456 -27.58 -7.51 8.02
CA ASP A 456 -28.57 -8.53 7.65
C ASP A 456 -27.83 -9.86 7.42
N LEU A 457 -28.42 -10.93 7.98
CA LEU A 457 -27.86 -12.26 7.80
C LEU A 457 -27.88 -12.62 6.31
N PRO A 458 -26.80 -13.21 5.76
CA PRO A 458 -26.81 -13.63 4.37
C PRO A 458 -28.01 -14.56 4.10
N GLU A 459 -28.65 -14.41 2.95
CA GLU A 459 -29.73 -15.31 2.54
C GLU A 459 -29.19 -16.75 2.52
N SER A 460 -29.92 -17.65 3.17
CA SER A 460 -29.55 -19.07 3.32
C SER A 460 -29.27 -19.72 1.96
N GLY A 461 -28.05 -20.02 1.66
CA GLY A 461 -27.68 -20.71 0.40
C GLY A 461 -26.19 -20.82 0.10
N ASP A 462 -25.35 -19.96 0.63
CA ASP A 462 -23.91 -20.03 0.41
C ASP A 462 -23.23 -20.82 1.56
N GLU A 463 -22.75 -22.02 1.22
CA GLU A 463 -22.04 -22.93 2.14
C GLU A 463 -20.62 -22.44 2.47
N HIS A 464 -20.45 -21.24 3.02
CA HIS A 464 -19.23 -20.88 3.71
C HIS A 464 -19.54 -20.74 5.20
N PRO A 465 -19.09 -21.71 6.04
CA PRO A 465 -19.09 -21.46 7.48
C PRO A 465 -18.19 -20.25 7.71
N GLY A 466 -18.78 -19.12 8.03
CA GLY A 466 -18.05 -17.94 8.43
C GLY A 466 -17.08 -18.27 9.58
N PRO A 467 -16.03 -17.44 9.82
CA PRO A 467 -15.08 -17.66 10.88
C PRO A 467 -15.79 -17.76 12.22
N GLY A 468 -15.29 -18.63 13.09
CA GLY A 468 -15.80 -18.70 14.46
C GLY A 468 -15.51 -17.38 15.18
N LEU A 469 -16.53 -16.63 15.54
CA LEU A 469 -16.41 -15.45 16.38
C LEU A 469 -16.66 -15.86 17.84
N LEU A 470 -15.69 -15.61 18.71
CA LEU A 470 -15.85 -15.70 20.16
C LEU A 470 -16.06 -14.30 20.74
N ALA A 471 -17.24 -14.04 21.28
CA ALA A 471 -17.52 -12.82 22.00
C ALA A 471 -17.51 -13.04 23.51
N ILE A 472 -16.65 -12.31 24.21
CA ILE A 472 -16.58 -12.25 25.66
C ILE A 472 -17.38 -11.02 26.09
N VAL A 473 -18.45 -11.24 26.83
CA VAL A 473 -19.44 -10.19 27.13
C VAL A 473 -19.69 -10.10 28.63
N THR A 474 -20.18 -8.95 29.09
CA THR A 474 -20.59 -8.75 30.47
C THR A 474 -21.84 -9.58 30.78
N GLU A 475 -22.04 -9.96 32.05
CA GLU A 475 -23.23 -10.70 32.53
C GLU A 475 -24.50 -9.96 32.16
N GLU A 476 -24.50 -8.65 32.26
CA GLU A 476 -25.65 -7.78 31.93
C GLU A 476 -26.12 -7.94 30.48
N ASN A 477 -25.19 -8.11 29.53
CA ASN A 477 -25.46 -8.18 28.11
C ASN A 477 -25.55 -9.62 27.58
N ALA A 478 -25.25 -10.62 28.41
CA ALA A 478 -25.12 -12.02 28.00
C ALA A 478 -26.38 -12.61 27.35
N GLU A 479 -27.58 -12.29 27.87
CA GLU A 479 -28.85 -12.79 27.34
C GLU A 479 -29.12 -12.28 25.92
N ALA A 480 -28.87 -11.00 25.68
CA ALA A 480 -29.03 -10.39 24.36
C ALA A 480 -28.06 -11.01 23.35
N TRP A 481 -26.79 -11.22 23.72
CA TRP A 481 -25.79 -11.86 22.86
C TRP A 481 -26.09 -13.35 22.60
N ARG A 482 -26.64 -14.07 23.58
CA ARG A 482 -27.06 -15.47 23.35
C ARG A 482 -28.24 -15.56 22.36
N THR A 483 -29.15 -14.58 22.42
CA THR A 483 -30.26 -14.50 21.44
C THR A 483 -29.73 -14.28 20.03
N GLU A 484 -28.79 -13.38 19.88
CA GLU A 484 -28.11 -13.11 18.61
C GLU A 484 -27.34 -14.35 18.10
N ALA A 485 -26.59 -15.02 18.98
CA ALA A 485 -25.87 -16.24 18.63
C ALA A 485 -26.82 -17.37 18.13
N GLN A 486 -28.02 -17.49 18.71
CA GLN A 486 -29.02 -18.45 18.26
C GLN A 486 -29.56 -18.11 16.87
N ALA A 487 -29.82 -16.83 16.59
CA ALA A 487 -30.27 -16.38 15.28
C ALA A 487 -29.22 -16.67 14.20
N ARG A 488 -27.94 -16.37 14.49
CA ARG A 488 -26.82 -16.60 13.56
C ARG A 488 -26.52 -18.08 13.32
N ALA A 489 -26.66 -18.92 14.32
CA ALA A 489 -26.50 -20.36 14.17
C ALA A 489 -27.49 -20.97 13.16
N GLN A 490 -28.65 -20.36 12.98
CA GLN A 490 -29.65 -20.82 12.00
C GLN A 490 -29.24 -20.59 10.54
N VAL A 491 -28.33 -19.66 10.30
CA VAL A 491 -27.85 -19.30 8.96
C VAL A 491 -26.37 -19.68 8.72
N GLY A 492 -25.80 -20.50 9.62
CA GLY A 492 -24.45 -21.05 9.43
C GLY A 492 -23.31 -20.11 9.84
N ALA A 493 -23.60 -19.00 10.54
CA ALA A 493 -22.60 -18.07 11.04
C ALA A 493 -22.37 -18.27 12.56
N PRO A 494 -21.46 -19.16 13.01
CA PRO A 494 -21.33 -19.53 14.42
C PRO A 494 -20.78 -18.37 15.26
N LEU A 495 -21.51 -18.01 16.30
CA LEU A 495 -21.11 -17.05 17.31
C LEU A 495 -21.08 -17.76 18.68
N GLN A 496 -19.92 -17.78 19.32
CA GLN A 496 -19.76 -18.33 20.67
C GLN A 496 -19.74 -17.19 21.68
N ILE A 497 -20.47 -17.37 22.77
CA ILE A 497 -20.57 -16.38 23.84
C ILE A 497 -19.90 -16.95 25.10
N GLU A 498 -19.00 -16.17 25.66
CA GLU A 498 -18.36 -16.45 26.96
C GLU A 498 -18.66 -15.28 27.92
N VAL A 499 -19.01 -15.64 29.15
CA VAL A 499 -19.21 -14.69 30.26
C VAL A 499 -18.17 -15.04 31.30
N PRO A 500 -17.27 -14.12 31.69
CA PRO A 500 -16.27 -14.39 32.72
C PRO A 500 -16.91 -14.73 34.06
N VAL A 501 -16.42 -15.76 34.71
CA VAL A 501 -16.99 -16.25 35.99
C VAL A 501 -16.36 -15.56 37.20
N ASP A 502 -15.17 -14.98 37.02
CA ASP A 502 -14.39 -14.31 38.07
C ASP A 502 -14.45 -12.78 37.91
N ASN A 503 -14.14 -12.05 39.00
CA ASN A 503 -14.07 -10.59 39.02
C ASN A 503 -12.99 -9.95 38.11
N GLY A 504 -12.35 -10.72 37.23
CA GLY A 504 -11.54 -10.24 36.14
C GLY A 504 -12.43 -9.61 35.06
N GLY A 505 -12.01 -8.46 34.52
CA GLY A 505 -12.74 -7.80 33.43
C GLY A 505 -12.83 -8.68 32.18
N ILE A 506 -13.73 -8.32 31.27
CA ILE A 506 -13.90 -9.01 29.97
C ILE A 506 -12.61 -9.00 29.15
N GLU A 507 -11.78 -7.97 29.29
CA GLU A 507 -10.46 -7.90 28.62
C GLU A 507 -9.46 -8.91 29.16
N ASP A 508 -9.40 -9.15 30.48
CA ASP A 508 -8.52 -10.16 31.06
C ASP A 508 -8.93 -11.55 30.56
N ALA A 509 -10.23 -11.81 30.46
CA ALA A 509 -10.75 -13.05 29.91
C ALA A 509 -10.38 -13.21 28.41
N LEU A 510 -10.44 -12.12 27.64
CA LEU A 510 -10.00 -12.11 26.25
C LEU A 510 -8.51 -12.42 26.13
N LEU A 511 -7.66 -11.79 26.93
CA LEU A 511 -6.23 -12.05 26.94
C LEU A 511 -5.90 -13.52 27.26
N ASP A 512 -6.64 -14.14 28.18
CA ASP A 512 -6.48 -15.57 28.49
C ASP A 512 -6.89 -16.48 27.32
N GLN A 513 -7.94 -16.14 26.58
CA GLN A 513 -8.32 -16.85 25.37
C GLN A 513 -7.29 -16.66 24.24
N LEU A 514 -6.77 -15.45 24.06
CA LEU A 514 -5.71 -15.16 23.09
C LEU A 514 -4.44 -15.97 23.39
N ARG A 515 -4.00 -16.03 24.65
CA ARG A 515 -2.86 -16.88 25.05
C ARG A 515 -3.06 -18.33 24.63
N ARG A 516 -4.25 -18.88 24.86
CA ARG A 516 -4.57 -20.27 24.47
C ARG A 516 -4.59 -20.46 22.96
N ALA A 517 -5.07 -19.50 22.20
CA ALA A 517 -5.16 -19.56 20.74
C ALA A 517 -3.78 -19.45 20.06
N LEU A 518 -2.93 -18.56 20.58
CA LEU A 518 -1.60 -18.30 20.01
C LEU A 518 -0.53 -19.33 20.46
N GLN A 519 -0.85 -20.24 21.38
CA GLN A 519 0.05 -21.31 21.84
C GLN A 519 -0.25 -22.69 21.22
N ARG A 520 -1.34 -22.79 20.45
CA ARG A 520 -1.72 -24.01 19.72
C ARG A 520 -0.97 -24.13 18.40
#